data_0bfdcd0b54feb62596dbebf2e87221bd
#
_entry.id   0bfdcd0b54feb62596dbebf2e87221bd
#
_cell.length_a   1.000
_cell.length_b   1.000
_cell.length_c   1.000
_cell.angle_alpha   90.00
_cell.angle_beta   90.00
_cell.angle_gamma   90.00
#
_symmetry.space_group_name_H-M   'P 1'
#
loop_
_entity.id
_entity.type
_entity.pdbx_description
1 polymer ?
#
loop_
_entity_poly.entity_id
_entity_poly.type
_entity_poly.pdbx_seq_one_letter_code
_entity_poly.pdbx_strand_id
1 'polypeptide(L)'
;EIGATAHPLDVTDAASVDAFVASVGDCRLLVNNAGGALGLSPIADADEGQWRTMYDTNVLGVLRMTQRLLPALEASGDGQVVTIGSIAGYEPYPGGAGYNAAKFAVRAVMGVLRQELLGRPVRVCEIDPGMVETEFSLVRFSGDAPRAAAVYAGVEPLSADDVAECVRWVASRPPHVNVDQLVVLARDQAGARQVHRRPT
;
A
#
# COMPACT_ATOMS: atom_id res chain seq x y z
N GLU A 1 -2.46 -2.55 -24.58
CA GLU A 1 -3.56 -3.21 -23.80
C GLU A 1 -2.98 -4.35 -22.99
N ILE A 2 -3.26 -4.39 -21.68
CA ILE A 2 -2.72 -5.42 -20.76
C ILE A 2 -3.69 -6.62 -20.57
N GLY A 3 -4.81 -6.65 -21.32
CA GLY A 3 -5.83 -7.70 -21.21
C GLY A 3 -6.60 -7.72 -19.87
N ALA A 4 -6.56 -6.63 -19.10
CA ALA A 4 -7.27 -6.50 -17.83
C ALA A 4 -8.66 -5.87 -18.03
N THR A 5 -9.62 -6.25 -17.18
CA THR A 5 -10.93 -5.61 -17.10
C THR A 5 -10.89 -4.52 -16.04
N ALA A 6 -11.29 -3.30 -16.40
CA ALA A 6 -11.39 -2.19 -15.47
C ALA A 6 -12.79 -2.10 -14.87
N HIS A 7 -12.87 -1.95 -13.55
CA HIS A 7 -14.11 -1.71 -12.82
C HIS A 7 -13.98 -0.46 -11.96
N PRO A 8 -15.02 0.38 -11.85
CA PRO A 8 -15.05 1.48 -10.90
C PRO A 8 -14.96 0.94 -9.47
N LEU A 9 -14.11 1.56 -8.64
CA LEU A 9 -13.95 1.18 -7.23
C LEU A 9 -13.52 2.38 -6.40
N ASP A 10 -14.30 2.69 -5.38
CA ASP A 10 -13.91 3.55 -4.27
C ASP A 10 -13.85 2.69 -2.99
N VAL A 11 -12.66 2.46 -2.48
CA VAL A 11 -12.44 1.63 -1.28
C VAL A 11 -12.94 2.29 0.01
N THR A 12 -13.27 3.60 -0.04
CA THR A 12 -13.85 4.33 1.10
C THR A 12 -15.38 4.18 1.17
N ASP A 13 -16.03 3.77 0.07
CA ASP A 13 -17.46 3.53 -0.01
C ASP A 13 -17.77 2.02 0.02
N ALA A 14 -18.48 1.60 1.06
CA ALA A 14 -18.86 0.19 1.25
C ALA A 14 -19.74 -0.33 0.10
N ALA A 15 -20.64 0.49 -0.45
CA ALA A 15 -21.51 0.09 -1.56
C ALA A 15 -20.70 -0.08 -2.86
N SER A 16 -19.72 0.78 -3.10
CA SER A 16 -18.78 0.65 -4.22
C SER A 16 -17.97 -0.64 -4.13
N VAL A 17 -17.47 -0.96 -2.92
CA VAL A 17 -16.74 -2.22 -2.68
C VAL A 17 -17.65 -3.44 -2.90
N ASP A 18 -18.88 -3.42 -2.41
CA ASP A 18 -19.84 -4.52 -2.59
C ASP A 18 -20.16 -4.75 -4.08
N ALA A 19 -20.37 -3.68 -4.83
CA ALA A 19 -20.61 -3.74 -6.28
C ALA A 19 -19.40 -4.29 -7.05
N PHE A 20 -18.18 -3.85 -6.68
CA PHE A 20 -16.95 -4.36 -7.26
C PHE A 20 -16.79 -5.86 -7.01
N VAL A 21 -16.94 -6.30 -5.77
CA VAL A 21 -16.78 -7.72 -5.38
C VAL A 21 -17.79 -8.60 -6.12
N ALA A 22 -19.05 -8.14 -6.27
CA ALA A 22 -20.05 -8.86 -7.05
C ALA A 22 -19.69 -9.00 -8.54
N SER A 23 -18.87 -8.10 -9.09
CA SER A 23 -18.43 -8.12 -10.49
C SER A 23 -17.22 -8.98 -10.77
N VAL A 24 -16.40 -9.27 -9.74
CA VAL A 24 -15.11 -9.97 -9.91
C VAL A 24 -15.25 -11.50 -9.91
N GLY A 25 -16.20 -12.06 -9.15
CA GLY A 25 -16.38 -13.52 -9.05
C GLY A 25 -15.22 -14.20 -8.29
N ASP A 26 -14.53 -15.12 -8.93
CA ASP A 26 -13.41 -15.85 -8.32
C ASP A 26 -12.20 -14.94 -8.09
N CYS A 27 -11.58 -15.06 -6.92
CA CYS A 27 -10.39 -14.29 -6.55
C CYS A 27 -9.32 -15.21 -5.97
N ARG A 28 -8.13 -15.21 -6.55
CA ARG A 28 -6.96 -15.93 -6.04
C ARG A 28 -5.89 -15.00 -5.45
N LEU A 29 -5.82 -13.77 -5.95
CA LEU A 29 -4.88 -12.76 -5.47
C LEU A 29 -5.61 -11.43 -5.30
N LEU A 30 -5.60 -10.91 -4.08
CA LEU A 30 -6.01 -9.54 -3.77
C LEU A 30 -4.75 -8.68 -3.57
N VAL A 31 -4.63 -7.61 -4.35
CA VAL A 31 -3.58 -6.59 -4.13
C VAL A 31 -4.24 -5.31 -3.62
N ASN A 32 -4.11 -5.05 -2.32
CA ASN A 32 -4.53 -3.80 -1.70
C ASN A 32 -3.49 -2.71 -1.99
N ASN A 33 -3.65 -2.00 -3.09
CA ASN A 33 -2.74 -0.93 -3.52
C ASN A 33 -3.35 0.47 -3.32
N ALA A 34 -4.67 0.59 -3.25
CA ALA A 34 -5.34 1.87 -3.05
C ALA A 34 -4.88 2.53 -1.75
N GLY A 35 -4.37 3.75 -1.84
CA GLY A 35 -3.87 4.48 -0.70
C GLY A 35 -3.11 5.74 -1.13
N GLY A 36 -2.78 6.58 -0.14
CA GLY A 36 -2.05 7.81 -0.41
C GLY A 36 -1.75 8.59 0.85
N ALA A 37 -1.06 9.71 0.68
CA ALA A 37 -0.78 10.68 1.72
C ALA A 37 -1.32 12.06 1.36
N LEU A 38 -1.73 12.82 2.36
CA LEU A 38 -2.18 14.20 2.23
C LEU A 38 -1.35 15.09 3.15
N GLY A 39 -0.82 16.17 2.61
CA GLY A 39 -0.06 17.17 3.34
C GLY A 39 1.27 16.69 3.94
N LEU A 40 1.93 17.61 4.61
CA LEU A 40 3.20 17.39 5.33
C LEU A 40 3.32 18.42 6.47
N SER A 41 2.24 18.62 7.22
CA SER A 41 2.17 19.59 8.31
C SER A 41 2.68 19.00 9.63
N PRO A 42 3.33 19.79 10.48
CA PRO A 42 3.56 19.42 11.87
C PRO A 42 2.24 19.05 12.57
N ILE A 43 2.31 18.24 13.64
CA ILE A 43 1.11 17.83 14.40
C ILE A 43 0.33 19.04 14.92
N ALA A 44 1.02 20.12 15.30
CA ALA A 44 0.38 21.33 15.80
C ALA A 44 -0.56 22.00 14.78
N ASP A 45 -0.28 21.82 13.48
CA ASP A 45 -1.02 22.41 12.35
C ASP A 45 -1.73 21.36 11.51
N ALA A 46 -1.92 20.15 12.05
CA ALA A 46 -2.47 19.03 11.33
C ALA A 46 -3.97 19.20 11.04
N ASP A 47 -4.38 18.88 9.83
CA ASP A 47 -5.78 18.84 9.42
C ASP A 47 -6.38 17.46 9.74
N GLU A 48 -7.34 17.41 10.68
CA GLU A 48 -8.03 16.19 11.08
C GLU A 48 -8.80 15.54 9.91
N GLY A 49 -9.34 16.33 8.99
CA GLY A 49 -10.03 15.83 7.79
C GLY A 49 -9.08 15.03 6.89
N GLN A 50 -7.86 15.53 6.66
CA GLN A 50 -6.84 14.81 5.92
C GLN A 50 -6.45 13.49 6.63
N TRP A 51 -6.36 13.49 7.96
CA TRP A 51 -6.07 12.26 8.72
C TRP A 51 -7.18 11.23 8.57
N ARG A 52 -8.45 11.64 8.69
CA ARG A 52 -9.61 10.76 8.48
C ARG A 52 -9.60 10.15 7.09
N THR A 53 -9.35 10.97 6.06
CA THR A 53 -9.25 10.50 4.67
C THR A 53 -8.12 9.50 4.49
N MET A 54 -6.92 9.79 5.02
CA MET A 54 -5.80 8.86 4.95
C MET A 54 -6.09 7.54 5.67
N TYR A 55 -6.72 7.59 6.84
CA TYR A 55 -7.08 6.39 7.60
C TYR A 55 -8.16 5.58 6.89
N ASP A 56 -9.20 6.24 6.37
CA ASP A 56 -10.30 5.58 5.67
C ASP A 56 -9.82 4.86 4.41
N THR A 57 -9.00 5.53 3.59
CA THR A 57 -8.47 4.93 2.37
C THR A 57 -7.46 3.83 2.67
N ASN A 58 -6.39 4.15 3.45
CA ASN A 58 -5.26 3.24 3.62
C ASN A 58 -5.57 2.06 4.56
N VAL A 59 -6.44 2.24 5.58
CA VAL A 59 -6.70 1.23 6.62
C VAL A 59 -8.05 0.57 6.44
N LEU A 60 -9.13 1.37 6.45
CA LEU A 60 -10.48 0.81 6.32
C LEU A 60 -10.74 0.28 4.91
N GLY A 61 -10.14 0.87 3.87
CA GLY A 61 -10.16 0.33 2.52
C GLY A 61 -9.56 -1.07 2.44
N VAL A 62 -8.39 -1.29 3.04
CA VAL A 62 -7.76 -2.62 3.16
C VAL A 62 -8.68 -3.60 3.89
N LEU A 63 -9.27 -3.17 5.01
CA LEU A 63 -10.20 -4.00 5.78
C LEU A 63 -11.43 -4.39 4.94
N ARG A 64 -12.09 -3.42 4.29
CA ARG A 64 -13.31 -3.66 3.48
C ARG A 64 -13.04 -4.64 2.35
N MET A 65 -11.99 -4.42 1.58
CA MET A 65 -11.62 -5.29 0.47
C MET A 65 -11.27 -6.69 0.92
N THR A 66 -10.46 -6.80 1.97
CA THR A 66 -10.04 -8.09 2.51
C THR A 66 -11.22 -8.89 3.06
N GLN A 67 -12.08 -8.28 3.88
CA GLN A 67 -13.26 -8.96 4.43
C GLN A 67 -14.17 -9.54 3.35
N ARG A 68 -14.40 -8.79 2.28
CA ARG A 68 -15.35 -9.18 1.23
C ARG A 68 -14.81 -10.22 0.27
N LEU A 69 -13.50 -10.19 0.00
CA LEU A 69 -12.85 -11.14 -0.91
C LEU A 69 -12.28 -12.37 -0.20
N LEU A 70 -12.17 -12.36 1.12
CA LEU A 70 -11.62 -13.49 1.87
C LEU A 70 -12.32 -14.84 1.58
N PRO A 71 -13.66 -14.92 1.49
CA PRO A 71 -14.32 -16.18 1.12
C PRO A 71 -13.90 -16.70 -0.26
N ALA A 72 -13.75 -15.83 -1.25
CA ALA A 72 -13.32 -16.21 -2.60
C ALA A 72 -11.84 -16.63 -2.62
N LEU A 73 -10.99 -15.92 -1.88
CA LEU A 73 -9.58 -16.28 -1.71
C LEU A 73 -9.42 -17.68 -1.10
N GLU A 74 -10.20 -18.01 -0.08
CA GLU A 74 -10.18 -19.34 0.54
C GLU A 74 -10.71 -20.43 -0.39
N ALA A 75 -11.80 -20.14 -1.09
CA ALA A 75 -12.40 -21.06 -2.05
C ALA A 75 -11.43 -21.41 -3.21
N SER A 76 -10.48 -20.53 -3.51
CA SER A 76 -9.44 -20.78 -4.52
C SER A 76 -8.46 -21.91 -4.14
N GLY A 77 -8.37 -22.26 -2.85
CA GLY A 77 -7.44 -23.27 -2.31
C GLY A 77 -5.96 -22.83 -2.24
N ASP A 78 -5.60 -21.68 -2.80
CA ASP A 78 -4.26 -21.05 -2.75
C ASP A 78 -4.40 -19.52 -2.89
N GLY A 79 -5.20 -18.94 -2.01
CA GLY A 79 -5.46 -17.50 -1.98
C GLY A 79 -4.25 -16.72 -1.49
N GLN A 80 -4.18 -15.44 -1.89
CA GLN A 80 -3.16 -14.54 -1.38
C GLN A 80 -3.68 -13.11 -1.22
N VAL A 81 -3.35 -12.49 -0.09
CA VAL A 81 -3.52 -11.06 0.15
C VAL A 81 -2.14 -10.41 0.13
N VAL A 82 -1.92 -9.47 -0.77
CA VAL A 82 -0.75 -8.60 -0.81
C VAL A 82 -1.19 -7.17 -0.56
N THR A 83 -0.60 -6.51 0.43
CA THR A 83 -0.92 -5.11 0.73
C THR A 83 0.32 -4.24 0.53
N ILE A 84 0.15 -3.13 -0.17
CA ILE A 84 1.23 -2.15 -0.34
C ILE A 84 1.28 -1.26 0.91
N GLY A 85 2.22 -1.60 1.78
CA GLY A 85 2.58 -0.85 2.97
C GLY A 85 3.45 0.37 2.66
N SER A 86 4.45 0.60 3.46
CA SER A 86 5.52 1.59 3.25
C SER A 86 6.54 1.49 4.37
N ILE A 87 7.79 1.90 4.13
CA ILE A 87 8.75 2.15 5.23
C ILE A 87 8.24 3.19 6.24
N ALA A 88 7.27 4.03 5.86
CA ALA A 88 6.56 4.93 6.76
C ALA A 88 5.74 4.21 7.85
N GLY A 89 5.51 2.91 7.72
CA GLY A 89 4.94 2.02 8.73
C GLY A 89 5.95 1.51 9.77
N TYR A 90 7.24 1.86 9.63
CA TYR A 90 8.31 1.52 10.56
C TYR A 90 9.01 2.75 11.12
N GLU A 91 9.24 3.74 10.27
CA GLU A 91 10.03 4.91 10.57
C GLU A 91 9.16 6.16 10.47
N PRO A 92 8.70 6.71 11.60
CA PRO A 92 7.97 7.97 11.59
C PRO A 92 8.90 9.13 11.25
N TYR A 93 8.36 10.15 10.58
CA TYR A 93 9.11 11.34 10.21
C TYR A 93 8.30 12.62 10.41
N PRO A 94 8.95 13.76 10.73
CA PRO A 94 8.28 15.04 10.92
C PRO A 94 7.42 15.43 9.72
N GLY A 95 6.20 15.91 9.99
CA GLY A 95 5.20 16.26 8.99
C GLY A 95 4.44 15.09 8.39
N GLY A 96 4.91 13.87 8.58
CA GLY A 96 4.26 12.67 8.03
C GLY A 96 3.28 11.99 8.98
N ALA A 97 2.95 12.57 10.13
CA ALA A 97 2.30 11.89 11.24
C ALA A 97 1.01 11.15 10.84
N GLY A 98 0.10 11.77 10.07
CA GLY A 98 -1.15 11.12 9.63
C GLY A 98 -0.90 9.91 8.72
N TYR A 99 0.01 10.04 7.76
CA TYR A 99 0.39 8.94 6.88
C TYR A 99 1.16 7.84 7.62
N ASN A 100 2.10 8.21 8.49
CA ASN A 100 2.79 7.25 9.35
C ASN A 100 1.78 6.45 10.19
N ALA A 101 0.86 7.13 10.89
CA ALA A 101 -0.15 6.47 11.71
C ALA A 101 -0.99 5.47 10.89
N ALA A 102 -1.42 5.84 9.68
CA ALA A 102 -2.15 4.94 8.80
C ALA A 102 -1.31 3.73 8.38
N LYS A 103 -0.05 3.91 8.00
CA LYS A 103 0.83 2.80 7.57
C LYS A 103 1.26 1.90 8.73
N PHE A 104 1.47 2.42 9.94
CA PHE A 104 1.64 1.61 11.15
C PHE A 104 0.38 0.78 11.45
N ALA A 105 -0.83 1.36 11.26
CA ALA A 105 -2.07 0.64 11.43
C ALA A 105 -2.22 -0.49 10.39
N VAL A 106 -1.90 -0.24 9.11
CA VAL A 106 -1.89 -1.29 8.06
C VAL A 106 -1.01 -2.45 8.48
N ARG A 107 0.21 -2.17 8.90
CA ARG A 107 1.15 -3.20 9.37
C ARG A 107 0.58 -4.04 10.51
N ALA A 108 -0.06 -3.40 11.50
CA ALA A 108 -0.73 -4.12 12.58
C ALA A 108 -1.86 -5.01 12.07
N VAL A 109 -2.70 -4.49 11.14
CA VAL A 109 -3.80 -5.25 10.52
C VAL A 109 -3.26 -6.47 9.77
N MET A 110 -2.20 -6.32 8.96
CA MET A 110 -1.61 -7.42 8.21
C MET A 110 -1.01 -8.49 9.13
N GLY A 111 -0.33 -8.06 10.21
CA GLY A 111 0.21 -8.98 11.22
C GLY A 111 -0.87 -9.78 11.96
N VAL A 112 -2.01 -9.17 12.27
CA VAL A 112 -3.17 -9.87 12.87
C VAL A 112 -3.82 -10.81 11.86
N LEU A 113 -4.08 -10.33 10.63
CA LEU A 113 -4.66 -11.14 9.57
C LEU A 113 -3.84 -12.42 9.31
N ARG A 114 -2.52 -12.30 9.31
CA ARG A 114 -1.60 -13.43 9.16
C ARG A 114 -1.79 -14.50 10.24
N GLN A 115 -2.06 -14.09 11.48
CA GLN A 115 -2.30 -14.99 12.60
C GLN A 115 -3.70 -15.64 12.53
N GLU A 116 -4.72 -14.87 12.18
CA GLU A 116 -6.11 -15.33 12.08
C GLU A 116 -6.32 -16.33 10.93
N LEU A 117 -5.49 -16.26 9.89
CA LEU A 117 -5.54 -17.15 8.74
C LEU A 117 -4.62 -18.38 8.87
N LEU A 118 -4.02 -18.60 10.04
CA LEU A 118 -3.18 -19.77 10.26
C LEU A 118 -3.97 -21.06 10.05
N GLY A 119 -3.45 -21.95 9.19
CA GLY A 119 -4.13 -23.21 8.83
C GLY A 119 -5.17 -23.08 7.72
N ARG A 120 -5.44 -21.87 7.23
CA ARG A 120 -6.33 -21.60 6.08
C ARG A 120 -5.51 -21.48 4.79
N PRO A 121 -6.08 -21.77 3.60
CA PRO A 121 -5.33 -21.77 2.34
C PRO A 121 -5.14 -20.35 1.77
N VAL A 122 -4.70 -19.41 2.61
CA VAL A 122 -4.48 -18.01 2.23
C VAL A 122 -3.15 -17.52 2.79
N ARG A 123 -2.31 -17.01 1.92
CA ARG A 123 -1.04 -16.37 2.26
C ARG A 123 -1.24 -14.86 2.41
N VAL A 124 -0.47 -14.25 3.30
CA VAL A 124 -0.56 -12.82 3.60
C VAL A 124 0.82 -12.19 3.49
N CYS A 125 0.96 -11.11 2.73
CA CYS A 125 2.20 -10.37 2.56
C CYS A 125 1.98 -8.87 2.61
N GLU A 126 2.88 -8.15 3.28
CA GLU A 126 3.02 -6.71 3.19
C GLU A 126 4.29 -6.37 2.39
N ILE A 127 4.16 -5.53 1.36
CA ILE A 127 5.30 -4.98 0.61
C ILE A 127 5.45 -3.53 1.01
N ASP A 128 6.64 -3.17 1.52
CA ASP A 128 6.93 -1.87 2.10
C ASP A 128 7.96 -1.10 1.28
N PRO A 129 7.52 -0.36 0.24
CA PRO A 129 8.42 0.43 -0.57
C PRO A 129 8.97 1.64 0.18
N GLY A 130 10.16 2.06 -0.23
CA GLY A 130 10.69 3.38 0.04
C GLY A 130 10.13 4.44 -0.90
N MET A 131 11.03 5.26 -1.46
CA MET A 131 10.67 6.32 -2.42
C MET A 131 10.37 5.72 -3.79
N VAL A 132 9.10 5.78 -4.20
CA VAL A 132 8.65 5.37 -5.54
C VAL A 132 8.20 6.62 -6.28
N GLU A 133 8.73 6.88 -7.47
CA GLU A 133 8.30 8.00 -8.30
C GLU A 133 7.01 7.64 -9.04
N THR A 134 5.92 8.26 -8.60
CA THR A 134 4.56 8.11 -9.13
C THR A 134 3.81 9.42 -8.92
N GLU A 135 2.51 9.42 -9.18
CA GLU A 135 1.64 10.56 -8.83
C GLU A 135 1.47 10.78 -7.31
N PHE A 136 2.00 9.90 -6.47
CA PHE A 136 1.87 9.96 -5.00
C PHE A 136 2.26 11.33 -4.44
N SER A 137 3.42 11.87 -4.83
CA SER A 137 3.89 13.16 -4.34
C SER A 137 3.04 14.32 -4.89
N LEU A 138 2.55 14.21 -6.11
CA LEU A 138 1.65 15.20 -6.70
C LEU A 138 0.31 15.27 -5.95
N VAL A 139 -0.28 14.12 -5.66
CA VAL A 139 -1.51 14.01 -4.84
C VAL A 139 -1.27 14.53 -3.43
N ARG A 140 -0.15 14.13 -2.79
CA ARG A 140 0.21 14.57 -1.44
C ARG A 140 0.29 16.08 -1.30
N PHE A 141 0.77 16.77 -2.31
CA PHE A 141 0.93 18.22 -2.33
C PHE A 141 -0.16 18.95 -3.11
N SER A 142 -1.32 18.32 -3.31
CA SER A 142 -2.50 18.93 -3.93
C SER A 142 -2.22 19.54 -5.31
N GLY A 143 -1.38 18.87 -6.11
CA GLY A 143 -1.03 19.28 -7.46
C GLY A 143 0.19 20.21 -7.57
N ASP A 144 0.89 20.54 -6.48
CA ASP A 144 2.13 21.31 -6.50
C ASP A 144 3.27 20.49 -7.14
N ALA A 145 3.39 20.58 -8.45
CA ALA A 145 4.35 19.81 -9.24
C ALA A 145 5.82 20.14 -8.92
N PRO A 146 6.24 21.42 -8.73
CA PRO A 146 7.60 21.72 -8.28
C PRO A 146 7.96 21.07 -6.94
N ARG A 147 7.05 21.11 -5.99
CA ARG A 147 7.23 20.49 -4.66
C ARG A 147 7.27 18.96 -4.76
N ALA A 148 6.43 18.37 -5.58
CA ALA A 148 6.42 16.93 -5.83
C ALA A 148 7.74 16.47 -6.47
N ALA A 149 8.24 17.16 -7.48
CA ALA A 149 9.50 16.86 -8.14
C ALA A 149 10.72 16.99 -7.19
N ALA A 150 10.70 17.97 -6.30
CA ALA A 150 11.78 18.21 -5.32
C ALA A 150 11.98 17.01 -4.37
N VAL A 151 10.96 16.16 -4.17
CA VAL A 151 11.09 14.94 -3.35
C VAL A 151 12.15 14.01 -3.93
N TYR A 152 12.22 13.89 -5.25
CA TYR A 152 13.08 12.96 -5.97
C TYR A 152 14.40 13.58 -6.46
N ALA A 153 14.59 14.88 -6.26
CA ALA A 153 15.79 15.59 -6.75
C ALA A 153 17.09 14.96 -6.22
N GLY A 154 18.00 14.62 -7.13
CA GLY A 154 19.31 14.02 -6.85
C GLY A 154 19.25 12.55 -6.40
N VAL A 155 18.13 11.89 -6.50
CA VAL A 155 17.94 10.46 -6.17
C VAL A 155 17.47 9.72 -7.42
N GLU A 156 17.86 8.47 -7.56
CA GLU A 156 17.25 7.51 -8.48
C GLU A 156 16.19 6.71 -7.68
N PRO A 157 14.90 7.09 -7.74
CA PRO A 157 13.87 6.43 -6.94
C PRO A 157 13.51 5.06 -7.52
N LEU A 158 12.72 4.29 -6.77
CA LEU A 158 12.03 3.14 -7.34
C LEU A 158 10.96 3.62 -8.34
N SER A 159 10.70 2.78 -9.33
CA SER A 159 9.55 2.90 -10.23
C SER A 159 8.35 2.09 -9.72
N ALA A 160 7.17 2.33 -10.30
CA ALA A 160 6.01 1.48 -10.06
C ALA A 160 6.25 0.03 -10.50
N ASP A 161 7.03 -0.18 -11.58
CA ASP A 161 7.37 -1.50 -12.10
C ASP A 161 8.26 -2.29 -11.11
N ASP A 162 9.19 -1.63 -10.40
CA ASP A 162 10.00 -2.30 -9.37
C ASP A 162 9.12 -2.88 -8.25
N VAL A 163 8.07 -2.14 -7.84
CA VAL A 163 7.12 -2.62 -6.84
C VAL A 163 6.22 -3.73 -7.41
N ALA A 164 5.78 -3.60 -8.66
CA ALA A 164 4.98 -4.62 -9.33
C ALA A 164 5.75 -5.94 -9.49
N GLU A 165 7.05 -5.89 -9.77
CA GLU A 165 7.93 -7.07 -9.80
C GLU A 165 8.03 -7.75 -8.42
N CYS A 166 8.05 -6.97 -7.33
CA CYS A 166 7.98 -7.53 -5.98
C CYS A 166 6.66 -8.28 -5.76
N VAL A 167 5.51 -7.69 -6.17
CA VAL A 167 4.20 -8.35 -6.10
C VAL A 167 4.21 -9.66 -6.89
N ARG A 168 4.69 -9.62 -8.15
CA ARG A 168 4.79 -10.80 -9.01
C ARG A 168 5.65 -11.89 -8.39
N TRP A 169 6.80 -11.52 -7.84
CA TRP A 169 7.71 -12.47 -7.20
C TRP A 169 7.06 -13.13 -5.97
N VAL A 170 6.44 -12.34 -5.09
CA VAL A 170 5.74 -12.85 -3.91
C VAL A 170 4.59 -13.79 -4.32
N ALA A 171 3.79 -13.38 -5.30
CA ALA A 171 2.65 -14.17 -5.78
C ALA A 171 3.06 -15.52 -6.41
N SER A 172 4.26 -15.59 -7.01
CA SER A 172 4.78 -16.79 -7.66
C SER A 172 5.41 -17.80 -6.70
N ARG A 173 5.43 -17.56 -5.39
CA ARG A 173 5.99 -18.56 -4.44
C ARG A 173 5.09 -19.77 -4.33
N PRO A 174 5.67 -20.96 -4.05
CA PRO A 174 4.89 -22.17 -3.81
C PRO A 174 3.89 -21.99 -2.66
N PRO A 175 2.74 -22.69 -2.66
CA PRO A 175 1.66 -22.48 -1.67
C PRO A 175 2.08 -22.61 -0.20
N HIS A 176 3.11 -23.41 0.10
CA HIS A 176 3.63 -23.58 1.46
C HIS A 176 4.59 -22.44 1.90
N VAL A 177 4.96 -21.54 0.98
CA VAL A 177 5.87 -20.42 1.26
C VAL A 177 5.06 -19.14 1.42
N ASN A 178 5.02 -18.61 2.63
CA ASN A 178 4.50 -17.28 2.89
C ASN A 178 5.65 -16.29 3.05
N VAL A 179 5.76 -15.33 2.14
CA VAL A 179 6.60 -14.14 2.37
C VAL A 179 5.76 -13.18 3.19
N ASP A 180 6.11 -13.03 4.46
CA ASP A 180 5.33 -12.23 5.40
C ASP A 180 5.47 -10.73 5.11
N GLN A 181 6.71 -10.31 4.86
CA GLN A 181 7.05 -8.92 4.67
C GLN A 181 8.21 -8.76 3.69
N LEU A 182 8.14 -7.75 2.84
CA LEU A 182 9.17 -7.40 1.87
C LEU A 182 9.41 -5.90 1.86
N VAL A 183 10.54 -5.47 2.42
CA VAL A 183 10.97 -4.06 2.36
C VAL A 183 11.84 -3.86 1.12
N VAL A 184 11.49 -2.88 0.28
CA VAL A 184 12.26 -2.54 -0.93
C VAL A 184 12.55 -1.04 -0.96
N LEU A 185 13.84 -0.70 -1.06
CA LEU A 185 14.31 0.67 -1.04
C LEU A 185 15.09 0.99 -2.32
N ALA A 186 15.05 2.24 -2.75
CA ALA A 186 16.02 2.73 -3.71
C ALA A 186 17.44 2.55 -3.16
N ARG A 187 18.41 2.25 -4.00
CA ARG A 187 19.80 2.02 -3.57
C ARG A 187 20.38 3.18 -2.74
N ASP A 188 19.99 4.39 -3.08
CA ASP A 188 20.49 5.60 -2.42
C ASP A 188 19.63 5.99 -1.17
N GLN A 189 18.70 5.12 -0.74
CA GLN A 189 17.84 5.30 0.43
C GLN A 189 18.15 4.24 1.50
N ALA A 190 18.37 4.67 2.74
CA ALA A 190 18.62 3.78 3.88
C ALA A 190 17.55 3.87 4.98
N GLY A 191 16.58 4.77 4.83
CA GLY A 191 15.48 4.99 5.78
C GLY A 191 14.49 6.02 5.26
N ALA A 192 13.45 6.33 6.02
CA ALA A 192 12.41 7.27 5.60
C ALA A 192 12.95 8.68 5.31
N ARG A 193 14.07 9.06 5.93
CA ARG A 193 14.75 10.36 5.75
C ARG A 193 16.22 10.26 5.41
N GLN A 194 16.81 9.09 5.49
CA GLN A 194 18.22 8.87 5.18
C GLN A 194 18.36 8.56 3.69
N VAL A 195 18.64 9.60 2.92
CA VAL A 195 18.74 9.53 1.46
C VAL A 195 20.02 10.22 1.02
N HIS A 196 20.84 9.51 0.23
CA HIS A 196 21.98 10.10 -0.45
C HIS A 196 21.49 10.85 -1.70
N ARG A 197 21.77 12.15 -1.76
CA ARG A 197 21.41 12.97 -2.92
C ARG A 197 22.67 13.36 -3.69
N ARG A 198 22.64 13.09 -4.98
CA ARG A 198 23.73 13.50 -5.88
C ARG A 198 23.63 15.01 -6.13
N PRO A 199 24.75 15.72 -6.29
CA PRO A 199 24.75 17.10 -6.75
C PRO A 199 23.99 17.19 -8.08
N THR A 200 23.06 18.13 -8.19
CA THR A 200 22.35 18.46 -9.43
C THR A 200 23.16 19.43 -10.26
#